data_255fe476ffe4c9e4384ee1a9e86cc1a5
#
_entry.id   255fe476ffe4c9e4384ee1a9e86cc1a5
#
_cell.length_a   1.000
_cell.length_b   1.000
_cell.length_c   1.000
_cell.angle_alpha   90.00
_cell.angle_beta   90.00
_cell.angle_gamma   90.00
#
_symmetry.space_group_name_H-M   'P 1'
#
loop_
_entity.id
_entity.type
_entity.pdbx_description
1 polymer ?
#
loop_
_entity_poly.entity_id
_entity_poly.type
_entity_poly.pdbx_seq_one_letter_code
_entity_poly.pdbx_strand_id
1 'polypeptide(L)'
;DVVAAVSRAGGFGVLGAVAHSPEQLEIDLAWIDDEVGGRPYGVDLLLPQKYVGAAEGGLDRGELRQLLPPEHQAFVDDILRRFGVPDLPEGERPRGMSMNVSPAGYEPLLDIAFPISCLSASIPSVTRRY
;
A
#
# COMPACT_ATOMS: atom_id res chain seq x y z
N ASP A 1 -4.57 2.28 16.76
CA ASP A 1 -4.95 2.01 15.37
C ASP A 1 -6.43 1.60 15.27
N VAL A 2 -7.10 2.06 14.21
CA VAL A 2 -8.54 1.83 14.00
C VAL A 2 -8.83 0.34 13.76
N VAL A 3 -7.97 -0.36 13.03
CA VAL A 3 -8.13 -1.80 12.73
C VAL A 3 -8.21 -2.61 14.02
N ALA A 4 -7.26 -2.43 14.91
CA ALA A 4 -7.23 -3.14 16.19
C ALA A 4 -8.42 -2.76 17.08
N ALA A 5 -8.80 -1.49 17.13
CA ALA A 5 -9.94 -1.03 17.90
C ALA A 5 -11.27 -1.66 17.45
N VAL A 6 -11.50 -1.71 16.13
CA VAL A 6 -12.68 -2.32 15.52
C VAL A 6 -12.74 -3.83 15.83
N SER A 7 -11.63 -4.54 15.65
CA SER A 7 -11.55 -5.98 15.90
C SER A 7 -11.74 -6.30 17.39
N ARG A 8 -11.14 -5.51 18.30
CA ARG A 8 -11.36 -5.65 19.75
C ARG A 8 -12.81 -5.42 20.15
N ALA A 9 -13.49 -4.52 19.48
CA ALA A 9 -14.92 -4.25 19.72
C ALA A 9 -15.87 -5.34 19.17
N GLY A 10 -15.33 -6.40 18.54
CA GLY A 10 -16.12 -7.50 17.97
C GLY A 10 -16.50 -7.27 16.50
N GLY A 11 -15.99 -6.21 15.87
CA GLY A 11 -16.09 -5.98 14.44
C GLY A 11 -14.99 -6.70 13.64
N PHE A 12 -14.84 -6.32 12.37
CA PHE A 12 -13.79 -6.81 11.48
C PHE A 12 -13.05 -5.60 10.93
N GLY A 13 -11.88 -5.29 11.50
CA GLY A 13 -11.01 -4.22 11.03
C GLY A 13 -10.29 -4.64 9.75
N VAL A 14 -10.01 -3.69 8.84
CA VAL A 14 -9.26 -3.96 7.61
C VAL A 14 -8.13 -2.93 7.47
N LEU A 15 -6.90 -3.42 7.31
CA LEU A 15 -5.73 -2.60 7.03
C LEU A 15 -5.58 -2.41 5.52
N GLY A 16 -5.63 -1.16 5.05
CA GLY A 16 -5.31 -0.83 3.67
C GLY A 16 -3.81 -0.78 3.45
N ALA A 17 -3.24 -1.81 2.83
CA ALA A 17 -1.79 -1.99 2.75
C ALA A 17 -1.16 -1.57 1.42
N VAL A 18 -1.95 -1.06 0.46
CA VAL A 18 -1.48 -0.72 -0.89
C VAL A 18 -0.31 0.29 -0.93
N ALA A 19 -0.20 1.12 0.09
CA ALA A 19 0.83 2.17 0.17
C ALA A 19 1.98 1.83 1.15
N HIS A 20 1.97 0.65 1.75
CA HIS A 20 3.02 0.24 2.68
C HIS A 20 4.29 -0.19 1.95
N SER A 21 5.45 0.04 2.57
CA SER A 21 6.62 -0.75 2.23
C SER A 21 6.49 -2.15 2.87
N PRO A 22 7.20 -3.16 2.35
CA PRO A 22 7.22 -4.48 2.98
C PRO A 22 7.57 -4.44 4.47
N GLU A 23 8.60 -3.70 4.83
CA GLU A 23 9.06 -3.56 6.22
C GLU A 23 8.01 -2.90 7.12
N GLN A 24 7.35 -1.85 6.61
CA GLN A 24 6.31 -1.17 7.39
C GLN A 24 5.07 -2.05 7.56
N LEU A 25 4.71 -2.82 6.53
CA LEU A 25 3.59 -3.75 6.62
C LEU A 25 3.86 -4.83 7.68
N GLU A 26 5.06 -5.38 7.71
CA GLU A 26 5.47 -6.38 8.72
C GLU A 26 5.36 -5.83 10.15
N ILE A 27 5.85 -4.61 10.37
CA ILE A 27 5.76 -3.92 11.67
C ILE A 27 4.30 -3.70 12.08
N ASP A 28 3.48 -3.20 11.16
CA ASP A 28 2.08 -2.87 11.46
C ASP A 28 1.24 -4.12 11.70
N LEU A 29 1.48 -5.21 10.95
CA LEU A 29 0.79 -6.48 11.17
C LEU A 29 1.19 -7.11 12.50
N ALA A 30 2.47 -7.12 12.87
CA ALA A 30 2.93 -7.62 14.15
C ALA A 30 2.28 -6.84 15.31
N TRP A 31 2.21 -5.51 15.19
CA TRP A 31 1.53 -4.68 16.19
C TRP A 31 0.02 -4.97 16.27
N ILE A 32 -0.66 -5.13 15.12
CA ILE A 32 -2.09 -5.45 15.10
C ILE A 32 -2.34 -6.83 15.73
N ASP A 33 -1.52 -7.83 15.40
CA ASP A 33 -1.61 -9.19 15.95
C ASP A 33 -1.57 -9.18 17.49
N ASP A 34 -0.64 -8.42 18.07
CA ASP A 34 -0.53 -8.26 19.52
C ASP A 34 -1.78 -7.58 20.14
N GLU A 35 -2.30 -6.57 19.45
CA GLU A 35 -3.40 -5.74 19.96
C GLU A 35 -4.79 -6.37 19.82
N VAL A 36 -5.02 -7.23 18.84
CA VAL A 36 -6.35 -7.81 18.60
C VAL A 36 -6.68 -8.99 19.53
N GLY A 37 -5.66 -9.57 20.19
CA GLY A 37 -5.87 -10.68 21.13
C GLY A 37 -6.51 -11.91 20.47
N GLY A 38 -6.03 -12.28 19.29
CA GLY A 38 -6.51 -13.42 18.50
C GLY A 38 -7.83 -13.19 17.75
N ARG A 39 -8.36 -11.97 17.73
CA ARG A 39 -9.54 -11.64 16.91
C ARG A 39 -9.16 -11.44 15.45
N PRO A 40 -10.04 -11.83 14.51
CA PRO A 40 -9.76 -11.71 13.08
C PRO A 40 -9.76 -10.25 12.63
N TYR A 41 -8.91 -9.96 11.66
CA TYR A 41 -8.89 -8.73 10.87
C TYR A 41 -8.50 -9.05 9.43
N GLY A 42 -8.63 -8.07 8.52
CA GLY A 42 -8.28 -8.22 7.11
C GLY A 42 -7.15 -7.29 6.69
N VAL A 43 -6.50 -7.65 5.60
CA VAL A 43 -5.54 -6.80 4.86
C VAL A 43 -6.09 -6.58 3.47
N ASP A 44 -6.14 -5.32 3.02
CA ASP A 44 -6.57 -4.94 1.68
C ASP A 44 -5.36 -4.58 0.81
N LEU A 45 -5.22 -5.29 -0.31
CA LEU A 45 -4.19 -5.09 -1.31
C LEU A 45 -4.84 -4.85 -2.68
N LEU A 46 -4.26 -3.95 -3.45
CA LEU A 46 -4.73 -3.65 -4.79
C LEU A 46 -3.91 -4.43 -5.83
N LEU A 47 -4.57 -5.36 -6.53
CA LEU A 47 -3.98 -6.19 -7.57
C LEU A 47 -4.68 -5.92 -8.92
N PRO A 48 -4.35 -4.83 -9.62
CA PRO A 48 -5.01 -4.49 -10.86
C PRO A 48 -4.65 -5.47 -11.97
N GLN A 49 -5.65 -5.91 -12.72
CA GLN A 49 -5.45 -6.77 -13.89
C GLN A 49 -4.87 -6.01 -15.08
N LYS A 50 -5.02 -4.69 -15.10
CA LYS A 50 -4.52 -3.81 -16.16
C LYS A 50 -3.86 -2.59 -15.52
N TYR A 51 -2.64 -2.31 -15.92
CA TYR A 51 -1.87 -1.14 -15.50
C TYR A 51 -0.93 -0.71 -16.62
N VAL A 52 -0.50 0.53 -16.58
CA VAL A 52 0.42 1.09 -17.59
C VAL A 52 1.78 0.39 -17.46
N GLY A 53 2.35 -0.04 -18.59
CA GLY A 53 3.60 -0.78 -18.61
C GLY A 53 3.46 -2.26 -18.21
N ALA A 54 2.26 -2.84 -18.29
CA ALA A 54 2.03 -4.23 -17.88
C ALA A 54 2.89 -5.24 -18.65
N ALA A 55 3.17 -4.97 -19.93
CA ALA A 55 4.01 -5.82 -20.77
C ALA A 55 5.49 -5.82 -20.33
N GLU A 56 5.93 -4.77 -19.69
CA GLU A 56 7.29 -4.56 -19.18
C GLU A 56 7.41 -4.87 -17.67
N GLY A 57 6.36 -5.41 -17.04
CA GLY A 57 6.33 -5.69 -15.61
C GLY A 57 5.95 -4.49 -14.73
N GLY A 58 5.61 -3.37 -15.33
CA GLY A 58 5.30 -2.09 -14.71
C GLY A 58 6.34 -1.04 -15.04
N LEU A 59 5.99 0.23 -14.84
CA LEU A 59 6.87 1.37 -14.99
C LEU A 59 7.28 1.91 -13.63
N ASP A 60 8.49 2.42 -13.53
CA ASP A 60 8.92 3.13 -12.34
C ASP A 60 8.26 4.52 -12.24
N ARG A 61 8.44 5.19 -11.09
CA ARG A 61 7.87 6.53 -10.86
C ARG A 61 8.37 7.59 -11.84
N GLY A 62 9.63 7.50 -12.24
CA GLY A 62 10.23 8.44 -13.19
C GLY A 62 9.61 8.30 -14.56
N GLU A 63 9.46 7.06 -15.01
CA GLU A 63 8.81 6.70 -16.26
C GLU A 63 7.33 7.12 -16.26
N LEU A 64 6.60 6.82 -15.21
CA LEU A 64 5.19 7.24 -15.05
C LEU A 64 5.05 8.76 -15.06
N ARG A 65 5.99 9.50 -14.44
CA ARG A 65 5.98 10.96 -14.43
C ARG A 65 6.19 11.54 -15.83
N GLN A 66 6.99 10.90 -16.67
CA GLN A 66 7.21 11.33 -18.05
C GLN A 66 5.96 11.18 -18.94
N LEU A 67 5.02 10.32 -18.55
CA LEU A 67 3.75 10.16 -19.25
C LEU A 67 2.73 11.25 -18.89
N LEU A 68 2.99 12.04 -17.85
CA LEU A 68 2.10 13.15 -17.48
C LEU A 68 2.27 14.32 -18.47
N PRO A 69 1.18 14.84 -19.02
CA PRO A 69 1.23 16.04 -19.85
C PRO A 69 1.91 17.20 -19.11
N PRO A 70 2.79 17.96 -19.81
CA PRO A 70 3.53 19.07 -19.18
C PRO A 70 2.62 20.12 -18.52
N GLU A 71 1.43 20.35 -19.08
CA GLU A 71 0.44 21.27 -18.53
C GLU A 71 -0.06 20.84 -17.14
N HIS A 72 -0.17 19.55 -16.87
CA HIS A 72 -0.56 19.05 -15.54
C HIS A 72 0.56 19.27 -14.52
N GLN A 73 1.82 19.10 -14.92
CA GLN A 73 2.97 19.37 -14.06
C GLN A 73 3.04 20.88 -13.75
N ALA A 74 2.93 21.72 -14.77
CA ALA A 74 2.92 23.18 -14.61
C ALA A 74 1.77 23.65 -13.69
N PHE A 75 0.60 23.04 -13.80
CA PHE A 75 -0.54 23.35 -12.93
C PHE A 75 -0.23 23.02 -11.45
N VAL A 76 0.34 21.85 -11.20
CA VAL A 76 0.73 21.47 -9.82
C VAL A 76 1.78 22.43 -9.27
N ASP A 77 2.80 22.76 -10.05
CA ASP A 77 3.86 23.69 -9.66
C ASP A 77 3.30 25.11 -9.36
N ASP A 78 2.30 25.55 -10.12
CA ASP A 78 1.62 26.81 -9.86
C ASP A 78 0.83 26.78 -8.54
N ILE A 79 0.10 25.71 -8.27
CA ILE A 79 -0.61 25.51 -7.01
C ILE A 79 0.36 25.53 -5.82
N LEU A 80 1.45 24.76 -5.88
CA LEU A 80 2.44 24.70 -4.81
C LEU A 80 3.03 26.08 -4.54
N ARG A 81 3.41 26.81 -5.58
CA ARG A 81 3.94 28.17 -5.49
C ARG A 81 2.90 29.14 -4.89
N ARG A 82 1.65 29.06 -5.35
CA ARG A 82 0.54 29.92 -4.92
C ARG A 82 0.23 29.78 -3.43
N PHE A 83 0.36 28.57 -2.91
CA PHE A 83 0.13 28.29 -1.49
C PHE A 83 1.41 28.31 -0.64
N GLY A 84 2.54 28.73 -1.20
CA GLY A 84 3.80 28.87 -0.48
C GLY A 84 4.34 27.54 0.06
N VAL A 85 4.04 26.43 -0.61
CA VAL A 85 4.57 25.11 -0.23
C VAL A 85 6.06 25.11 -0.57
N PRO A 86 6.96 24.91 0.42
CA PRO A 86 8.39 24.88 0.15
C PRO A 86 8.78 23.65 -0.67
N ASP A 87 9.86 23.81 -1.43
CA ASP A 87 10.49 22.66 -2.10
C ASP A 87 11.00 21.66 -1.04
N LEU A 88 10.98 20.40 -1.39
CA LEU A 88 11.57 19.36 -0.56
C LEU A 88 13.09 19.54 -0.48
N PRO A 89 13.72 19.30 0.68
CA PRO A 89 15.16 19.26 0.80
C PRO A 89 15.79 18.31 -0.20
N GLU A 90 17.00 18.62 -0.63
CA GLU A 90 17.74 17.78 -1.60
C GLU A 90 17.89 16.35 -1.04
N GLY A 91 17.50 15.36 -1.82
CA GLY A 91 17.49 13.95 -1.43
C GLY A 91 16.24 13.46 -0.68
N GLU A 92 15.37 14.36 -0.24
CA GLU A 92 14.07 13.97 0.29
C GLU A 92 13.08 13.69 -0.84
N ARG A 93 12.26 12.68 -0.64
CA ARG A 93 11.16 12.35 -1.54
C ARG A 93 9.84 12.73 -0.89
N PRO A 94 8.83 13.16 -1.67
CA PRO A 94 7.50 13.35 -1.12
C PRO A 94 7.08 12.07 -0.40
N ARG A 95 6.63 12.18 0.84
CA ARG A 95 5.92 11.09 1.53
C ARG A 95 4.58 10.89 0.83
N GLY A 96 4.64 10.43 -0.38
CA GLY A 96 3.47 10.18 -1.19
C GLY A 96 3.28 8.68 -1.34
N MET A 97 2.04 8.26 -1.33
CA MET A 97 1.61 6.91 -1.58
C MET A 97 2.31 6.36 -2.83
N SER A 98 3.35 5.54 -2.62
CA SER A 98 3.75 4.61 -3.64
C SER A 98 2.68 3.55 -3.68
N MET A 99 1.72 3.67 -4.58
CA MET A 99 0.76 2.61 -4.77
C MET A 99 1.49 1.42 -5.39
N ASN A 100 1.52 0.32 -4.68
CA ASN A 100 2.14 -0.93 -5.13
C ASN A 100 1.16 -1.65 -6.09
N VAL A 101 1.00 -1.09 -7.29
CA VAL A 101 0.02 -1.56 -8.29
C VAL A 101 0.62 -2.44 -9.38
N SER A 102 1.93 -2.72 -9.34
CA SER A 102 2.60 -3.67 -10.22
C SER A 102 2.98 -4.93 -9.45
N PRO A 103 3.22 -6.09 -10.13
CA PRO A 103 3.68 -7.31 -9.48
C PRO A 103 4.88 -7.09 -8.57
N ALA A 104 5.90 -6.41 -9.06
CA ALA A 104 7.09 -6.08 -8.25
C ALA A 104 6.78 -5.27 -6.98
N GLY A 105 5.67 -4.52 -6.97
CA GLY A 105 5.24 -3.75 -5.81
C GLY A 105 4.38 -4.54 -4.84
N TYR A 106 3.42 -5.34 -5.32
CA TYR A 106 2.47 -6.02 -4.44
C TYR A 106 2.87 -7.45 -4.03
N GLU A 107 3.69 -8.17 -4.82
CA GLU A 107 4.11 -9.53 -4.48
C GLU A 107 4.81 -9.64 -3.12
N PRO A 108 5.77 -8.76 -2.76
CA PRO A 108 6.35 -8.79 -1.42
C PRO A 108 5.33 -8.55 -0.30
N LEU A 109 4.31 -7.73 -0.56
CA LEU A 109 3.24 -7.48 0.41
C LEU A 109 2.32 -8.70 0.57
N LEU A 110 2.08 -9.43 -0.52
CA LEU A 110 1.34 -10.70 -0.47
C LEU A 110 2.06 -11.73 0.39
N ASP A 111 3.37 -11.88 0.22
CA ASP A 111 4.18 -12.83 0.98
C ASP A 111 4.16 -12.54 2.48
N ILE A 112 4.13 -11.27 2.85
CA ILE A 112 4.05 -10.82 4.25
C ILE A 112 2.62 -11.00 4.80
N ALA A 113 1.61 -10.59 4.03
CA ALA A 113 0.23 -10.70 4.45
C ALA A 113 -0.27 -12.16 4.53
N PHE A 114 0.29 -13.04 3.66
CA PHE A 114 -0.12 -14.44 3.52
C PHE A 114 1.09 -15.38 3.49
N PRO A 115 1.73 -15.64 4.64
CA PRO A 115 2.81 -16.64 4.69
C PRO A 115 2.31 -17.97 4.11
N ILE A 116 3.11 -18.62 3.29
CA ILE A 116 2.82 -19.84 2.51
C ILE A 116 2.20 -20.96 3.37
N SER A 117 2.45 -20.98 4.67
CA SER A 117 1.81 -21.89 5.62
C SER A 117 0.28 -21.76 5.73
N CYS A 118 -0.30 -20.63 5.27
CA CYS A 118 -1.74 -20.39 5.26
C CYS A 118 -2.41 -20.74 3.93
N LEU A 119 -1.64 -20.97 2.84
CA LEU A 119 -2.16 -21.19 1.49
C LEU A 119 -2.73 -22.60 1.23
N SER A 120 -2.67 -23.54 2.21
CA SER A 120 -3.23 -24.88 2.07
C SER A 120 -4.73 -24.99 2.33
N ALA A 121 -5.41 -23.90 2.63
CA ALA A 121 -6.85 -23.87 2.86
C ALA A 121 -7.52 -22.87 1.92
N SER A 122 -8.12 -23.39 0.83
CA SER A 122 -9.21 -22.84 -0.01
C SER A 122 -9.44 -21.33 0.10
N ILE A 123 -9.12 -20.59 -0.95
CA ILE A 123 -9.45 -19.17 -1.09
C ILE A 123 -10.97 -18.97 -1.06
N PRO A 124 -11.53 -18.44 0.01
CA PRO A 124 -12.39 -17.29 -0.08
C PRO A 124 -12.05 -16.27 1.02
N SER A 125 -11.99 -15.01 0.64
CA SER A 125 -11.72 -13.87 1.51
C SER A 125 -10.53 -14.06 2.47
N VAL A 126 -9.49 -13.39 2.15
CA VAL A 126 -8.22 -13.38 2.83
C VAL A 126 -8.38 -12.90 4.27
N THR A 127 -8.49 -13.84 5.15
CA THR A 127 -8.60 -13.59 6.59
C THR A 127 -7.43 -14.29 7.28
N ARG A 128 -6.56 -13.54 7.93
CA ARG A 128 -5.59 -14.11 8.85
C ARG A 128 -6.36 -14.69 10.03
N ARG A 129 -6.37 -16.00 10.18
CA ARG A 129 -6.86 -16.68 11.40
C ARG A 129 -5.65 -17.27 12.11
N TYR A 130 -5.47 -16.88 13.32
CA TYR A 130 -4.66 -17.59 14.29
C TYR A 130 -5.57 -18.47 15.15
#